data_0ddfae136c019d097d6417e5ef226947
#
_entry.id   0ddfae136c019d097d6417e5ef226947
#
_cell.length_a   1.000
_cell.length_b   1.000
_cell.length_c   1.000
_cell.angle_alpha   90.00
_cell.angle_beta   90.00
_cell.angle_gamma   90.00
#
_symmetry.space_group_name_H-M   'P 1'
#
loop_
_entity.id
_entity.type
_entity.pdbx_description
1 polymer ?
#
loop_
_entity_poly.entity_id
_entity_poly.type
_entity_poly.pdbx_seq_one_letter_code
_entity_poly.pdbx_strand_id
1 'polypeptide(L)'
;VLWAASTEIFLPMTDEHRSLESLDRAIDANNTEVISPSMCYAYAALSEGVPFIMGAPNLCVDIPAMWELAAQKHVPIAGKDFKSGQTLMKTVLAPMFKTRLLGVSGWFSTNILGNRDGEVLDDPDNFKTKEVSKLSVIESILDADEQPDLYKDIYHKVRINYYPPRRDNKEAWDNIDLFGWMGYPMEIK
;
A
#
# COMPACT_ATOMS: atom_id res chain seq x y z
N VAL A 1 -11.42 10.93 -12.19
CA VAL A 1 -12.10 9.88 -11.40
C VAL A 1 -11.31 9.66 -10.13
N LEU A 2 -12.02 9.50 -8.99
CA LEU A 2 -11.44 9.09 -7.71
C LEU A 2 -12.04 7.74 -7.32
N TRP A 3 -11.17 6.72 -7.14
CA TRP A 3 -11.56 5.42 -6.62
C TRP A 3 -11.37 5.38 -5.11
N ALA A 4 -12.47 5.24 -4.38
CA ALA A 4 -12.50 5.17 -2.92
C ALA A 4 -13.33 3.98 -2.41
N ALA A 5 -13.45 2.93 -3.21
CA ALA A 5 -14.13 1.69 -2.84
C ALA A 5 -13.25 0.82 -1.94
N SER A 6 -13.83 -0.28 -1.44
CA SER A 6 -13.16 -1.22 -0.53
C SER A 6 -11.93 -1.88 -1.16
N THR A 7 -11.07 -2.45 -0.31
CA THR A 7 -9.93 -3.27 -0.70
C THR A 7 -10.38 -4.50 -1.48
N GLU A 8 -9.77 -4.72 -2.63
CA GLU A 8 -9.99 -5.90 -3.48
C GLU A 8 -9.06 -7.05 -3.08
N ILE A 9 -9.37 -8.26 -3.55
CA ILE A 9 -8.52 -9.44 -3.41
C ILE A 9 -7.12 -9.16 -3.98
N PHE A 10 -6.11 -9.73 -3.35
CA PHE A 10 -4.72 -9.56 -3.78
C PHE A 10 -4.49 -10.15 -5.18
N LEU A 11 -4.03 -9.32 -6.09
CA LEU A 11 -3.53 -9.73 -7.39
C LEU A 11 -2.01 -9.49 -7.45
N PRO A 12 -1.22 -10.51 -7.79
CA PRO A 12 0.20 -10.32 -8.08
C PRO A 12 0.37 -9.60 -9.43
N MET A 13 1.47 -8.88 -9.60
CA MET A 13 1.84 -8.38 -10.91
C MET A 13 2.25 -9.54 -11.82
N THR A 14 1.64 -9.60 -13.01
CA THR A 14 1.89 -10.64 -14.03
C THR A 14 2.40 -10.00 -15.33
N ASP A 15 2.69 -10.79 -16.35
CA ASP A 15 3.18 -10.28 -17.63
C ASP A 15 2.11 -9.46 -18.37
N GLU A 16 0.82 -9.72 -18.12
CA GLU A 16 -0.30 -8.94 -18.66
C GLU A 16 -0.30 -7.48 -18.21
N HIS A 17 0.30 -7.19 -17.06
CA HIS A 17 0.37 -5.83 -16.49
C HIS A 17 1.57 -5.01 -16.99
N ARG A 18 2.51 -5.62 -17.76
CA ARG A 18 3.79 -5.00 -18.11
C ARG A 18 3.74 -4.06 -19.32
N SER A 19 2.75 -4.19 -20.18
CA SER A 19 2.55 -3.31 -21.33
C SER A 19 1.08 -3.09 -21.61
N LEU A 20 0.75 -1.97 -22.25
CA LEU A 20 -0.62 -1.67 -22.63
C LEU A 20 -1.19 -2.74 -23.57
N GLU A 21 -0.41 -3.20 -24.56
CA GLU A 21 -0.83 -4.24 -25.49
C GLU A 21 -1.20 -5.56 -24.78
N SER A 22 -0.44 -5.95 -23.74
CA SER A 22 -0.73 -7.16 -22.97
C SER A 22 -1.98 -6.99 -22.12
N LEU A 23 -2.16 -5.80 -21.54
CA LEU A 23 -3.33 -5.45 -20.74
C LEU A 23 -4.60 -5.42 -21.62
N ASP A 24 -4.54 -4.82 -22.81
CA ASP A 24 -5.65 -4.78 -23.77
C ASP A 24 -6.11 -6.20 -24.13
N ARG A 25 -5.18 -7.08 -24.45
CA ARG A 25 -5.51 -8.50 -24.74
C ARG A 25 -6.17 -9.20 -23.55
N ALA A 26 -5.73 -8.93 -22.32
CA ALA A 26 -6.33 -9.53 -21.12
C ALA A 26 -7.74 -8.98 -20.86
N ILE A 27 -7.98 -7.69 -21.11
CA ILE A 27 -9.31 -7.05 -21.03
C ILE A 27 -10.24 -7.65 -22.08
N ASP A 28 -9.81 -7.72 -23.35
CA ASP A 28 -10.59 -8.27 -24.47
C ASP A 28 -10.94 -9.74 -24.25
N ALA A 29 -10.04 -10.49 -23.62
CA ALA A 29 -10.28 -11.89 -23.25
C ALA A 29 -11.15 -12.04 -21.99
N ASN A 30 -11.56 -10.94 -21.35
CA ASN A 30 -12.27 -10.95 -20.05
C ASN A 30 -11.57 -11.83 -18.99
N ASN A 31 -10.23 -11.69 -18.89
CA ASN A 31 -9.42 -12.47 -17.96
C ASN A 31 -9.52 -11.91 -16.53
N THR A 32 -10.52 -12.37 -15.79
CA THR A 32 -10.80 -11.93 -14.42
C THR A 32 -9.76 -12.37 -13.39
N GLU A 33 -8.87 -13.29 -13.74
CA GLU A 33 -7.79 -13.75 -12.85
C GLU A 33 -6.66 -12.71 -12.70
N VAL A 34 -6.55 -11.80 -13.67
CA VAL A 34 -5.50 -10.76 -13.67
C VAL A 34 -6.06 -9.33 -13.74
N ILE A 35 -7.32 -9.16 -14.14
CA ILE A 35 -7.96 -7.85 -14.26
C ILE A 35 -8.93 -7.63 -13.10
N SER A 36 -8.63 -6.66 -12.25
CA SER A 36 -9.50 -6.27 -11.15
C SER A 36 -10.56 -5.23 -11.57
N PRO A 37 -11.65 -5.08 -10.80
CA PRO A 37 -12.62 -4.02 -11.04
C PRO A 37 -11.99 -2.63 -11.09
N SER A 38 -11.08 -2.30 -10.17
CA SER A 38 -10.41 -0.99 -10.16
C SER A 38 -9.55 -0.75 -11.40
N MET A 39 -8.92 -1.79 -11.96
CA MET A 39 -8.19 -1.70 -13.23
C MET A 39 -9.13 -1.36 -14.39
N CYS A 40 -10.31 -1.97 -14.46
CA CYS A 40 -11.30 -1.66 -15.49
C CYS A 40 -11.71 -0.19 -15.46
N TYR A 41 -11.99 0.34 -14.26
CA TYR A 41 -12.38 1.75 -14.11
C TYR A 41 -11.23 2.72 -14.41
N ALA A 42 -10.01 2.38 -14.02
CA ALA A 42 -8.83 3.19 -14.34
C ALA A 42 -8.57 3.19 -15.85
N TYR A 43 -8.59 2.02 -16.48
CA TYR A 43 -8.43 1.88 -17.93
C TYR A 43 -9.47 2.70 -18.70
N ALA A 44 -10.75 2.58 -18.34
CA ALA A 44 -11.81 3.33 -18.97
C ALA A 44 -11.64 4.85 -18.80
N ALA A 45 -11.35 5.32 -17.59
CA ALA A 45 -11.11 6.74 -17.33
C ALA A 45 -9.93 7.29 -18.15
N LEU A 46 -8.80 6.60 -18.14
CA LEU A 46 -7.60 7.03 -18.87
C LEU A 46 -7.83 7.00 -20.39
N SER A 47 -8.51 5.98 -20.91
CA SER A 47 -8.86 5.87 -22.33
C SER A 47 -9.70 7.05 -22.83
N GLU A 48 -10.60 7.55 -21.98
CA GLU A 48 -11.42 8.74 -22.24
C GLU A 48 -10.66 10.07 -21.95
N GLY A 49 -9.38 10.02 -21.64
CA GLY A 49 -8.61 11.23 -21.33
C GLY A 49 -8.96 11.86 -19.97
N VAL A 50 -9.46 11.08 -19.03
CA VAL A 50 -9.85 11.55 -17.70
C VAL A 50 -8.83 11.11 -16.65
N PRO A 51 -8.28 12.03 -15.84
CA PRO A 51 -7.36 11.70 -14.74
C PRO A 51 -7.96 10.69 -13.75
N PHE A 52 -7.12 9.80 -13.23
CA PHE A 52 -7.53 8.78 -12.26
C PHE A 52 -6.69 8.83 -10.99
N ILE A 53 -7.37 8.78 -9.83
CA ILE A 53 -6.74 8.74 -8.51
C ILE A 53 -7.19 7.46 -7.80
N MET A 54 -6.21 6.64 -7.41
CA MET A 54 -6.41 5.39 -6.69
C MET A 54 -6.30 5.61 -5.18
N GLY A 55 -7.43 5.66 -4.48
CA GLY A 55 -7.48 5.84 -3.03
C GLY A 55 -7.40 4.54 -2.23
N ALA A 56 -7.57 3.37 -2.88
CA ALA A 56 -7.47 2.04 -2.27
C ALA A 56 -6.09 1.40 -2.51
N PRO A 57 -5.73 0.32 -1.78
CA PRO A 57 -4.41 -0.32 -1.90
C PRO A 57 -4.27 -1.29 -3.09
N ASN A 58 -5.33 -1.48 -3.88
CA ASN A 58 -5.39 -2.48 -4.95
C ASN A 58 -4.30 -2.28 -6.00
N LEU A 59 -3.85 -3.36 -6.63
CA LEU A 59 -2.99 -3.28 -7.80
C LEU A 59 -3.76 -2.63 -8.95
N CYS A 60 -3.33 -1.44 -9.39
CA CYS A 60 -4.07 -0.66 -10.38
C CYS A 60 -3.17 0.36 -11.08
N VAL A 61 -2.98 1.55 -10.50
CA VAL A 61 -2.20 2.64 -11.12
C VAL A 61 -0.68 2.44 -11.02
N ASP A 62 -0.23 1.46 -10.31
CA ASP A 62 1.17 1.10 -10.09
C ASP A 62 1.68 0.00 -11.04
N ILE A 63 0.95 -0.27 -12.12
CA ILE A 63 1.37 -1.19 -13.19
C ILE A 63 1.89 -0.43 -14.41
N PRO A 64 2.94 -0.95 -15.09
CA PRO A 64 3.53 -0.29 -16.26
C PRO A 64 2.51 0.02 -17.38
N ALA A 65 1.58 -0.87 -17.64
CA ALA A 65 0.54 -0.69 -18.65
C ALA A 65 -0.31 0.58 -18.41
N MET A 66 -0.67 0.88 -17.15
CA MET A 66 -1.43 2.10 -16.83
C MET A 66 -0.58 3.36 -16.96
N TRP A 67 0.72 3.29 -16.69
CA TRP A 67 1.63 4.41 -16.93
C TRP A 67 1.77 4.70 -18.42
N GLU A 68 1.87 3.65 -19.23
CA GLU A 68 1.91 3.77 -20.69
C GLU A 68 0.62 4.43 -21.23
N LEU A 69 -0.55 3.96 -20.83
CA LEU A 69 -1.84 4.52 -21.21
C LEU A 69 -1.99 5.99 -20.79
N ALA A 70 -1.65 6.30 -19.54
CA ALA A 70 -1.69 7.68 -19.03
C ALA A 70 -0.76 8.61 -19.81
N ALA A 71 0.45 8.15 -20.14
CA ALA A 71 1.40 8.90 -20.95
C ALA A 71 0.88 9.12 -22.39
N GLN A 72 0.34 8.09 -23.04
CA GLN A 72 -0.24 8.20 -24.39
C GLN A 72 -1.42 9.18 -24.43
N LYS A 73 -2.24 9.21 -23.39
CA LYS A 73 -3.40 10.10 -23.29
C LYS A 73 -3.08 11.48 -22.72
N HIS A 74 -1.84 11.70 -22.27
CA HIS A 74 -1.40 12.93 -21.60
C HIS A 74 -2.25 13.31 -20.38
N VAL A 75 -2.64 12.33 -19.58
CA VAL A 75 -3.44 12.54 -18.35
C VAL A 75 -2.67 12.08 -17.11
N PRO A 76 -2.79 12.78 -15.99
CA PRO A 76 -2.15 12.38 -14.76
C PRO A 76 -2.86 11.21 -14.08
N ILE A 77 -2.08 10.35 -13.43
CA ILE A 77 -2.54 9.33 -12.49
C ILE A 77 -1.88 9.55 -11.14
N ALA A 78 -2.55 9.16 -10.05
CA ALA A 78 -2.01 9.23 -8.70
C ALA A 78 -2.51 8.07 -7.85
N GLY A 79 -1.71 7.67 -6.88
CA GLY A 79 -2.03 6.61 -5.92
C GLY A 79 -0.74 5.98 -5.41
N LYS A 80 -0.86 4.93 -4.61
CA LYS A 80 -2.15 4.36 -4.22
C LYS A 80 -2.31 4.40 -2.70
N ASP A 81 -3.51 4.05 -2.23
CA ASP A 81 -3.86 3.96 -0.82
C ASP A 81 -3.67 5.27 -0.05
N PHE A 82 -4.74 5.91 0.34
CA PHE A 82 -4.67 7.16 1.11
C PHE A 82 -3.85 6.98 2.38
N LYS A 83 -2.82 7.81 2.54
CA LYS A 83 -1.93 7.78 3.70
C LYS A 83 -2.59 8.47 4.88
N SER A 84 -3.35 7.69 5.66
CA SER A 84 -4.04 8.12 6.87
C SER A 84 -3.69 7.20 8.05
N GLY A 85 -4.00 7.60 9.28
CA GLY A 85 -3.75 6.81 10.49
C GLY A 85 -2.29 6.36 10.62
N GLN A 86 -2.05 5.07 10.84
CA GLN A 86 -0.70 4.52 11.03
C GLN A 86 0.21 4.74 9.82
N THR A 87 -0.32 4.66 8.59
CA THR A 87 0.49 4.87 7.40
C THR A 87 0.95 6.32 7.29
N LEU A 88 0.11 7.28 7.69
CA LEU A 88 0.53 8.68 7.82
C LEU A 88 1.66 8.82 8.85
N MET A 89 1.53 8.19 10.02
CA MET A 89 2.58 8.21 11.05
C MET A 89 3.91 7.63 10.53
N LYS A 90 3.88 6.57 9.74
CA LYS A 90 5.08 6.03 9.07
C LYS A 90 5.76 7.08 8.19
N THR A 91 4.99 7.82 7.40
CA THR A 91 5.53 8.86 6.50
C THR A 91 6.09 10.08 7.24
N VAL A 92 5.73 10.26 8.51
CA VAL A 92 6.28 11.34 9.38
C VAL A 92 7.50 10.85 10.15
N LEU A 93 7.40 9.68 10.78
CA LEU A 93 8.45 9.18 11.70
C LEU A 93 9.66 8.61 10.95
N ALA A 94 9.47 7.86 9.86
CA ALA A 94 10.57 7.26 9.14
C ALA A 94 11.58 8.30 8.59
N PRO A 95 11.16 9.41 7.95
CA PRO A 95 12.09 10.48 7.58
C PRO A 95 12.81 11.12 8.78
N MET A 96 12.14 11.24 9.92
CA MET A 96 12.76 11.73 11.14
C MET A 96 13.89 10.79 11.61
N PHE A 97 13.65 9.48 11.61
CA PHE A 97 14.67 8.50 11.96
C PHE A 97 15.86 8.56 11.00
N LYS A 98 15.60 8.60 9.69
CA LYS A 98 16.63 8.75 8.65
C LYS A 98 17.48 10.01 8.87
N THR A 99 16.85 11.15 9.11
CA THR A 99 17.54 12.42 9.36
C THR A 99 18.42 12.40 10.61
N ARG A 100 18.02 11.64 11.62
CA ARG A 100 18.78 11.51 12.90
C ARG A 100 19.72 10.30 12.92
N LEU A 101 19.84 9.55 11.83
CA LEU A 101 20.63 8.32 11.73
C LEU A 101 20.29 7.31 12.85
N LEU A 102 19.01 7.18 13.15
CA LEU A 102 18.50 6.19 14.07
C LEU A 102 18.21 4.89 13.30
N GLY A 103 18.75 3.79 13.78
CA GLY A 103 18.43 2.47 13.24
C GLY A 103 17.05 2.01 13.70
N VAL A 104 16.41 1.19 12.87
CA VAL A 104 15.10 0.58 13.16
C VAL A 104 15.27 -0.93 13.15
N SER A 105 15.07 -1.58 14.30
CA SER A 105 15.09 -3.03 14.42
C SER A 105 13.71 -3.67 14.30
N GLY A 106 12.66 -2.92 14.64
CA GLY A 106 11.28 -3.41 14.54
C GLY A 106 10.25 -2.32 14.37
N TRP A 107 9.19 -2.62 13.61
CA TRP A 107 7.98 -1.80 13.52
C TRP A 107 6.75 -2.69 13.46
N PHE A 108 6.05 -2.80 14.56
CA PHE A 108 4.85 -3.60 14.68
C PHE A 108 3.62 -2.70 14.77
N SER A 109 2.77 -2.77 13.75
CA SER A 109 1.51 -2.02 13.67
C SER A 109 0.32 -2.92 13.92
N THR A 110 -0.61 -2.52 14.78
CA THR A 110 -1.85 -3.24 14.99
C THR A 110 -3.06 -2.32 14.95
N ASN A 111 -4.18 -2.86 14.48
CA ASN A 111 -5.46 -2.17 14.43
C ASN A 111 -6.58 -3.08 14.92
N ILE A 112 -7.57 -2.49 15.57
CA ILE A 112 -8.84 -3.11 15.90
C ILE A 112 -9.94 -2.23 15.34
N LEU A 113 -10.82 -2.80 14.51
CA LEU A 113 -12.00 -2.11 13.97
C LEU A 113 -13.16 -3.08 13.82
N GLY A 114 -14.39 -2.59 13.92
CA GLY A 114 -15.59 -3.43 13.98
C GLY A 114 -16.65 -3.12 12.92
N ASN A 115 -16.30 -2.32 11.91
CA ASN A 115 -17.17 -1.98 10.79
C ASN A 115 -16.96 -2.91 9.58
N ARG A 116 -17.62 -2.62 8.47
CA ARG A 116 -17.52 -3.41 7.23
C ARG A 116 -16.11 -3.49 6.67
N ASP A 117 -15.31 -2.43 6.80
CA ASP A 117 -13.91 -2.45 6.37
C ASP A 117 -13.09 -3.47 7.19
N GLY A 118 -13.35 -3.55 8.49
CA GLY A 118 -12.75 -4.56 9.36
C GLY A 118 -13.13 -5.98 8.96
N GLU A 119 -14.39 -6.21 8.65
CA GLU A 119 -14.87 -7.52 8.16
C GLU A 119 -14.21 -7.92 6.85
N VAL A 120 -14.09 -7.00 5.88
CA VAL A 120 -13.39 -7.24 4.61
C VAL A 120 -11.91 -7.57 4.84
N LEU A 121 -11.25 -6.88 5.75
CA LEU A 121 -9.82 -7.07 6.04
C LEU A 121 -9.53 -8.25 7.00
N ASP A 122 -10.56 -8.91 7.53
CA ASP A 122 -10.42 -10.17 8.27
C ASP A 122 -10.22 -11.37 7.31
N ASP A 123 -10.61 -11.19 6.05
CA ASP A 123 -10.31 -12.15 4.99
C ASP A 123 -8.82 -12.08 4.59
N PRO A 124 -8.08 -13.21 4.60
CA PRO A 124 -6.64 -13.23 4.34
C PRO A 124 -6.24 -12.67 2.98
N ASP A 125 -7.04 -12.90 1.93
CA ASP A 125 -6.72 -12.49 0.56
C ASP A 125 -6.90 -10.97 0.39
N ASN A 126 -7.93 -10.41 1.00
CA ASN A 126 -8.12 -8.95 1.06
C ASN A 126 -7.08 -8.29 1.97
N PHE A 127 -6.79 -8.91 3.12
CA PHE A 127 -5.76 -8.43 4.03
C PHE A 127 -4.38 -8.34 3.35
N LYS A 128 -4.02 -9.34 2.53
CA LYS A 128 -2.75 -9.38 1.81
C LYS A 128 -2.52 -8.13 0.95
N THR A 129 -3.54 -7.66 0.26
CA THR A 129 -3.49 -6.41 -0.52
C THR A 129 -3.15 -5.20 0.37
N LYS A 130 -3.79 -5.10 1.52
CA LYS A 130 -3.57 -4.01 2.47
C LYS A 130 -2.22 -4.12 3.19
N GLU A 131 -1.79 -5.33 3.52
CA GLU A 131 -0.51 -5.61 4.15
C GLU A 131 0.65 -5.13 3.27
N VAL A 132 0.68 -5.54 2.01
CA VAL A 132 1.71 -5.14 1.03
C VAL A 132 1.80 -3.61 0.92
N SER A 133 0.66 -2.93 0.80
CA SER A 133 0.62 -1.46 0.74
C SER A 133 1.19 -0.81 2.01
N LYS A 134 0.90 -1.35 3.19
CA LYS A 134 1.37 -0.79 4.47
C LYS A 134 2.84 -1.07 4.76
N LEU A 135 3.35 -2.23 4.31
CA LEU A 135 4.75 -2.62 4.50
C LEU A 135 5.67 -1.79 3.61
N SER A 136 5.35 -1.62 2.34
CA SER A 136 6.18 -0.93 1.35
C SER A 136 6.50 0.54 1.68
N VAL A 137 5.72 1.19 2.57
CA VAL A 137 5.95 2.59 2.95
C VAL A 137 7.28 2.79 3.66
N ILE A 138 7.63 1.92 4.60
CA ILE A 138 8.90 2.05 5.34
C ILE A 138 10.07 1.77 4.41
N GLU A 139 10.00 0.73 3.60
CA GLU A 139 11.03 0.34 2.64
C GLU A 139 11.31 1.45 1.60
N SER A 140 10.29 2.23 1.24
CA SER A 140 10.46 3.36 0.31
C SER A 140 11.14 4.59 0.92
N ILE A 141 11.27 4.65 2.25
CA ILE A 141 11.84 5.80 2.99
C ILE A 141 13.18 5.42 3.63
N LEU A 142 13.21 4.28 4.32
CA LEU A 142 14.39 3.74 4.99
C LEU A 142 15.09 2.77 4.03
N ASP A 143 16.03 3.30 3.28
CA ASP A 143 16.71 2.56 2.23
C ASP A 143 17.81 1.67 2.83
N ALA A 144 17.59 0.35 2.77
CA ALA A 144 18.51 -0.66 3.25
C ALA A 144 19.80 -0.75 2.41
N ASP A 145 19.75 -0.40 1.13
CA ASP A 145 20.91 -0.40 0.25
C ASP A 145 21.82 0.81 0.52
N GLU A 146 21.22 1.96 0.84
CA GLU A 146 21.97 3.16 1.23
C GLU A 146 22.56 3.06 2.64
N GLN A 147 21.82 2.48 3.59
CA GLN A 147 22.19 2.43 5.01
C GLN A 147 21.91 1.05 5.61
N PRO A 148 22.65 0.00 5.17
CA PRO A 148 22.39 -1.38 5.58
C PRO A 148 22.54 -1.61 7.09
N ASP A 149 23.48 -0.92 7.75
CA ASP A 149 23.70 -1.06 9.19
C ASP A 149 22.52 -0.55 10.04
N LEU A 150 21.64 0.27 9.45
CA LEU A 150 20.51 0.85 10.15
C LEU A 150 19.16 0.22 9.77
N TYR A 151 19.02 -0.29 8.52
CA TYR A 151 17.70 -0.64 7.99
C TYR A 151 17.61 -2.01 7.32
N LYS A 152 18.69 -2.80 7.22
CA LYS A 152 18.69 -4.07 6.50
C LYS A 152 17.74 -5.12 7.09
N ASP A 153 17.62 -5.18 8.41
CA ASP A 153 16.95 -6.27 9.11
C ASP A 153 15.74 -5.78 9.92
N ILE A 154 14.95 -4.86 9.37
CA ILE A 154 13.77 -4.35 10.07
C ILE A 154 12.70 -5.45 10.14
N TYR A 155 12.35 -5.88 11.37
CA TYR A 155 11.17 -6.71 11.57
C TYR A 155 9.91 -5.86 11.42
N HIS A 156 9.33 -5.84 10.22
CA HIS A 156 8.16 -5.04 9.92
C HIS A 156 6.91 -5.91 9.79
N LYS A 157 5.91 -5.66 10.63
CA LYS A 157 4.65 -6.41 10.62
C LYS A 157 3.44 -5.52 10.84
N VAL A 158 2.36 -5.86 10.14
CA VAL A 158 1.05 -5.22 10.29
C VAL A 158 0.03 -6.28 10.68
N ARG A 159 -0.89 -5.93 11.60
CA ARG A 159 -2.06 -6.73 11.92
C ARG A 159 -3.31 -5.85 11.91
N ILE A 160 -4.38 -6.40 11.38
CA ILE A 160 -5.72 -5.82 11.43
C ILE A 160 -6.63 -6.92 12.00
N ASN A 161 -7.37 -6.58 13.05
CA ASN A 161 -8.26 -7.52 13.72
C ASN A 161 -9.69 -6.99 13.61
N TYR A 162 -10.59 -7.80 13.08
CA TYR A 162 -12.00 -7.50 13.11
C TYR A 162 -12.55 -7.74 14.52
N TYR A 163 -13.15 -6.69 15.09
CA TYR A 163 -13.74 -6.74 16.43
C TYR A 163 -15.07 -5.97 16.44
N PRO A 164 -16.20 -6.66 16.17
CA PRO A 164 -17.53 -6.04 16.01
C PRO A 164 -17.94 -5.03 17.07
N PRO A 165 -17.61 -5.23 18.39
CA PRO A 165 -17.98 -4.26 19.41
C PRO A 165 -17.41 -2.84 19.21
N ARG A 166 -16.32 -2.69 18.44
CA ARG A 166 -15.73 -1.37 18.13
C ARG A 166 -16.54 -0.58 17.12
N ARG A 167 -17.35 -1.22 16.29
CA ARG A 167 -18.08 -0.54 15.20
C ARG A 167 -17.12 0.34 14.39
N ASP A 168 -17.42 1.63 14.24
CA ASP A 168 -16.57 2.61 13.53
C ASP A 168 -15.44 3.20 14.40
N ASN A 169 -15.39 2.86 15.68
CA ASN A 169 -14.38 3.34 16.61
C ASN A 169 -13.07 2.55 16.46
N LYS A 170 -12.35 2.81 15.41
CA LYS A 170 -11.05 2.20 15.16
C LYS A 170 -10.03 2.59 16.22
N GLU A 171 -9.30 1.61 16.70
CA GLU A 171 -8.13 1.80 17.54
C GLU A 171 -6.90 1.25 16.82
N ALA A 172 -5.80 1.99 16.89
CA ALA A 172 -4.58 1.61 16.21
C ALA A 172 -3.37 2.09 17.04
N TRP A 173 -2.33 1.24 17.12
CA TRP A 173 -1.06 1.60 17.75
C TRP A 173 0.11 0.94 17.05
N ASP A 174 1.27 1.59 17.16
CA ASP A 174 2.54 1.07 16.69
C ASP A 174 3.47 0.81 17.87
N ASN A 175 4.27 -0.24 17.77
CA ASN A 175 5.43 -0.47 18.61
C ASN A 175 6.67 -0.39 17.71
N ILE A 176 7.56 0.55 17.99
CA ILE A 176 8.72 0.84 17.16
C ILE A 176 9.97 0.70 18.00
N ASP A 177 10.81 -0.28 17.66
CA ASP A 177 12.07 -0.53 18.30
C ASP A 177 13.20 0.10 17.50
N LEU A 178 13.89 1.05 18.13
CA LEU A 178 14.94 1.85 17.55
C LEU A 178 16.28 1.58 18.26
N PHE A 179 17.35 1.91 17.58
CA PHE A 179 18.67 1.99 18.21
C PHE A 179 19.44 3.22 17.72
N GLY A 180 20.16 3.83 18.63
CA GLY A 180 21.01 4.97 18.37
C GLY A 180 22.49 4.59 18.39
N TRP A 181 23.34 5.58 18.72
CA TRP A 181 24.79 5.44 18.82
C TRP A 181 25.19 4.23 19.68
N MET A 182 26.11 3.41 19.16
CA MET A 182 26.59 2.18 19.81
C MET A 182 25.48 1.18 20.17
N GLY A 183 24.37 1.16 19.43
CA GLY A 183 23.28 0.24 19.69
C GLY A 183 22.39 0.62 20.87
N TYR A 184 22.43 1.87 21.34
CA TYR A 184 21.59 2.33 22.45
C TYR A 184 20.10 2.15 22.12
N PRO A 185 19.37 1.30 22.90
CA PRO A 185 17.98 0.98 22.56
C PRO A 185 17.01 2.13 22.92
N MET A 186 16.03 2.32 22.05
CA MET A 186 14.92 3.26 22.24
C MET A 186 13.62 2.63 21.76
N GLU A 187 12.49 3.06 22.33
CA GLU A 187 11.18 2.55 21.96
C GLU A 187 10.18 3.70 21.81
N ILE A 188 9.34 3.62 20.80
CA ILE A 188 8.18 4.51 20.61
C ILE A 188 6.91 3.65 20.57
N LYS A 189 5.93 4.05 21.34
CA LYS A 189 4.59 3.43 21.35
C LYS A 189 3.53 4.48 21.07
#